data_9de52510c65968deb66fe5526096e511
#
_entry.id   9de52510c65968deb66fe5526096e511
#
_cell.length_a   1.000
_cell.length_b   1.000
_cell.length_c   1.000
_cell.angle_alpha   90.00
_cell.angle_beta   90.00
_cell.angle_gamma   90.00
#
_symmetry.space_group_name_H-M   'P 1'
#
loop_
_entity.id
_entity.type
_entity.pdbx_description
1 polymer ?
#
loop_
_entity_poly.entity_id
_entity_poly.type
_entity_poly.pdbx_seq_one_letter_code
_entity_poly.pdbx_strand_id
1 'polypeptide(L)'
;MGNLTRYHAADLPQLLDRINKNSIGMEDFFDGFFNATTDNYPPYNLVSVNNIESKLEIALAGFKKEEVAVYTEYGKLFVEGKKENTDTETEYHHRGLAQRSFKRSWHTPDDVEIKSVEFQDGLLSVRLGKIIPEHHARKDWL
;
A
#
# COMPACT_ATOMS: atom_id res chain seq x y z
N MET A 1 1.75 36.32 1.95
CA MET A 1 2.14 35.69 1.33
C MET A 1 3.12 34.82 1.87
N GLY A 2 3.80 34.42 1.95
CA GLY A 2 4.74 33.51 2.47
C GLY A 2 4.22 32.26 3.16
N ASN A 3 2.93 32.12 3.34
CA ASN A 3 2.40 30.99 4.07
C ASN A 3 2.65 29.68 3.37
N LEU A 4 2.43 29.62 2.10
CA LEU A 4 2.70 28.41 1.35
C LEU A 4 4.17 28.08 1.36
N THR A 5 4.99 29.06 1.15
CA THR A 5 6.42 28.87 1.15
C THR A 5 6.92 28.39 2.51
N ARG A 6 6.42 29.01 3.58
CA ARG A 6 6.79 28.57 4.92
C ARG A 6 6.35 27.18 5.22
N TYR A 7 5.13 26.84 4.80
CA TYR A 7 4.62 25.51 5.01
C TYR A 7 5.52 24.47 4.33
N HIS A 8 5.83 24.70 3.09
CA HIS A 8 6.67 23.78 2.35
C HIS A 8 8.09 23.76 2.87
N ALA A 9 8.62 24.89 3.28
CA ALA A 9 9.94 24.95 3.84
C ALA A 9 10.03 24.18 5.16
N ALA A 10 8.97 24.22 5.96
CA ALA A 10 8.95 23.49 7.22
C ALA A 10 8.84 21.98 6.99
N ASP A 11 8.11 21.57 5.97
CA ASP A 11 7.91 20.15 5.70
C ASP A 11 9.05 19.53 4.90
N LEU A 12 9.73 20.32 4.11
CA LEU A 12 10.77 19.82 3.22
C LEU A 12 11.88 19.03 3.91
N PRO A 13 12.43 19.48 5.04
CA PRO A 13 13.45 18.67 5.73
C PRO A 13 12.92 17.32 6.18
N GLN A 14 11.67 17.23 6.60
CA GLN A 14 11.08 15.96 7.00
C GLN A 14 10.92 15.03 5.80
N LEU A 15 10.52 15.57 4.67
CA LEU A 15 10.42 14.78 3.46
C LEU A 15 11.77 14.26 3.01
N LEU A 16 12.77 15.12 3.00
CA LEU A 16 14.12 14.73 2.62
C LEU A 16 14.70 13.68 3.55
N ASP A 17 14.48 13.85 4.86
CA ASP A 17 14.94 12.89 5.84
C ASP A 17 14.28 11.52 5.62
N ARG A 18 12.99 11.53 5.34
CA ARG A 18 12.25 10.30 5.07
C ARG A 18 12.77 9.60 3.82
N ILE A 19 13.01 10.35 2.76
CA ILE A 19 13.58 9.82 1.53
C ILE A 19 14.96 9.22 1.78
N ASN A 20 15.78 9.89 2.56
CA ASN A 20 17.11 9.41 2.88
C ASN A 20 17.09 8.15 3.72
N LYS A 21 16.15 8.05 4.66
CA LYS A 21 16.02 6.85 5.50
C LYS A 21 15.56 5.66 4.72
N ASN A 22 14.68 5.89 3.76
CA ASN A 22 14.11 4.81 2.96
C ASN A 22 14.79 4.77 1.61
N SER A 23 15.98 4.19 1.58
CA SER A 23 16.76 4.12 0.34
C SER A 23 16.02 3.43 -0.80
N ILE A 24 15.02 2.61 -0.48
CA ILE A 24 14.16 1.98 -1.47
C ILE A 24 13.11 2.96 -1.97
N GLY A 25 12.68 3.89 -1.14
CA GLY A 25 11.70 4.89 -1.50
C GLY A 25 10.26 4.41 -1.58
N MET A 26 9.99 3.15 -1.21
CA MET A 26 8.64 2.60 -1.35
C MET A 26 7.69 3.17 -0.32
N GLU A 27 8.12 3.29 0.93
CA GLU A 27 7.27 3.83 1.98
C GLU A 27 6.87 5.26 1.70
N ASP A 28 7.81 6.07 1.22
CA ASP A 28 7.51 7.47 0.90
C ASP A 28 6.53 7.60 -0.24
N PHE A 29 6.64 6.74 -1.23
CA PHE A 29 5.67 6.69 -2.30
C PHE A 29 4.28 6.43 -1.76
N PHE A 30 4.15 5.42 -0.94
CA PHE A 30 2.86 5.00 -0.43
C PHE A 30 2.30 5.99 0.57
N ASP A 31 3.14 6.54 1.44
CA ASP A 31 2.71 7.55 2.41
C ASP A 31 2.18 8.79 1.72
N GLY A 32 2.88 9.27 0.72
CA GLY A 32 2.41 10.42 -0.04
C GLY A 32 1.08 10.16 -0.70
N PHE A 33 0.89 8.95 -1.18
CA PHE A 33 -0.37 8.57 -1.80
C PHE A 33 -1.50 8.49 -0.78
N PHE A 34 -1.25 7.87 0.36
CA PHE A 34 -2.29 7.69 1.37
C PHE A 34 -2.70 8.99 2.02
N ASN A 35 -1.77 9.91 2.18
CA ASN A 35 -2.08 11.20 2.77
C ASN A 35 -3.04 12.02 1.92
N ALA A 36 -3.18 11.68 0.65
CA ALA A 36 -4.11 12.34 -0.23
C ALA A 36 -5.54 11.83 -0.07
N THR A 37 -5.74 10.72 0.61
CA THR A 37 -7.06 10.13 0.79
C THR A 37 -7.53 10.33 2.22
N THR A 38 -8.81 10.64 2.39
CA THR A 38 -9.42 10.81 3.70
C THR A 38 -10.00 9.53 4.25
N ASP A 39 -10.18 8.53 3.39
CA ASP A 39 -10.77 7.26 3.77
C ASP A 39 -9.68 6.24 4.06
N ASN A 40 -9.63 5.78 5.31
CA ASN A 40 -8.63 4.82 5.76
C ASN A 40 -9.10 3.37 5.68
N TYR A 41 -10.16 3.11 4.97
CA TYR A 41 -10.68 1.77 4.85
C TYR A 41 -10.23 1.12 3.54
N PRO A 42 -9.78 -0.12 3.56
CA PRO A 42 -9.51 -0.95 4.74
C PRO A 42 -8.18 -0.62 5.40
N PRO A 43 -8.00 -0.99 6.67
CA PRO A 43 -6.71 -0.79 7.34
C PRO A 43 -5.61 -1.61 6.67
N TYR A 44 -4.42 -1.09 6.67
CA TYR A 44 -3.30 -1.75 6.02
C TYR A 44 -2.00 -1.47 6.78
N ASN A 45 -1.02 -2.33 6.55
CA ASN A 45 0.36 -2.14 6.96
C ASN A 45 1.26 -2.23 5.74
N LEU A 46 2.27 -1.41 5.71
CA LEU A 46 3.35 -1.57 4.74
C LEU A 46 4.59 -2.00 5.53
N VAL A 47 5.00 -3.24 5.32
CA VAL A 47 6.07 -3.87 6.09
C VAL A 47 7.34 -3.91 5.26
N SER A 48 8.44 -3.48 5.84
CA SER A 48 9.75 -3.61 5.21
C SER A 48 10.28 -5.00 5.51
N VAL A 49 10.48 -5.81 4.49
CA VAL A 49 11.01 -7.16 4.64
C VAL A 49 12.53 -7.14 4.62
N ASN A 50 13.08 -6.45 3.61
CA ASN A 50 14.52 -6.22 3.50
C ASN A 50 14.74 -5.00 2.59
N ASN A 51 15.98 -4.76 2.18
CA ASN A 51 16.31 -3.56 1.41
C ASN A 51 15.64 -3.49 0.03
N ILE A 52 15.20 -4.63 -0.48
CA ILE A 52 14.62 -4.69 -1.82
C ILE A 52 13.19 -5.23 -1.83
N GLU A 53 12.66 -5.60 -0.67
CA GLU A 53 11.31 -6.15 -0.59
C GLU A 53 10.48 -5.48 0.48
N SER A 54 9.22 -5.28 0.17
CA SER A 54 8.21 -4.81 1.09
C SER A 54 6.96 -5.67 0.97
N LYS A 55 6.13 -5.62 1.98
CA LYS A 55 4.89 -6.38 2.00
C LYS A 55 3.75 -5.46 2.40
N LEU A 56 2.73 -5.40 1.57
CA LEU A 56 1.51 -4.67 1.88
C LEU A 56 0.52 -5.66 2.48
N GLU A 57 0.10 -5.40 3.70
CA GLU A 57 -0.87 -6.23 4.40
C GLU A 57 -2.17 -5.45 4.57
N ILE A 58 -3.26 -6.01 4.10
CA ILE A 58 -4.56 -5.35 4.14
C ILE A 58 -5.52 -6.23 4.92
N ALA A 59 -6.15 -5.67 5.94
CA ALA A 59 -7.10 -6.38 6.77
C ALA A 59 -8.45 -6.45 6.07
N LEU A 60 -8.83 -7.65 5.63
CA LEU A 60 -10.05 -7.90 4.90
C LEU A 60 -10.86 -9.02 5.55
N ALA A 61 -10.93 -9.01 6.87
CA ALA A 61 -11.74 -9.98 7.60
C ALA A 61 -13.19 -9.91 7.15
N GLY A 62 -13.77 -11.06 6.85
CA GLY A 62 -15.15 -11.12 6.38
C GLY A 62 -15.31 -11.10 4.87
N PHE A 63 -14.25 -10.79 4.13
CA PHE A 63 -14.29 -10.88 2.68
C PHE A 63 -13.93 -12.29 2.22
N LYS A 64 -14.59 -12.73 1.18
CA LYS A 64 -14.25 -13.97 0.50
C LYS A 64 -13.22 -13.68 -0.59
N LYS A 65 -12.45 -14.67 -0.96
CA LYS A 65 -11.45 -14.53 -2.00
C LYS A 65 -12.06 -14.04 -3.31
N GLU A 66 -13.25 -14.49 -3.63
CA GLU A 66 -13.97 -14.12 -4.85
C GLU A 66 -14.44 -12.66 -4.83
N GLU A 67 -14.49 -12.07 -3.66
CA GLU A 67 -14.92 -10.68 -3.49
C GLU A 67 -13.77 -9.69 -3.60
N VAL A 68 -12.54 -10.18 -3.68
CA VAL A 68 -11.34 -9.35 -3.69
C VAL A 68 -10.63 -9.47 -5.03
N ALA A 69 -10.25 -8.33 -5.60
CA ALA A 69 -9.47 -8.27 -6.83
C ALA A 69 -8.20 -7.48 -6.59
N VAL A 70 -7.08 -8.01 -7.08
CA VAL A 70 -5.78 -7.35 -7.01
C VAL A 70 -5.22 -7.32 -8.42
N TYR A 71 -4.88 -6.14 -8.90
CA TYR A 71 -4.35 -6.01 -10.25
C TYR A 71 -3.46 -4.77 -10.36
N THR A 72 -2.67 -4.74 -11.42
CA THR A 72 -1.83 -3.58 -11.71
C THR A 72 -2.25 -3.00 -13.07
N GLU A 73 -2.23 -1.68 -13.15
CA GLU A 73 -2.59 -0.98 -14.37
C GLU A 73 -1.99 0.42 -14.32
N TYR A 74 -1.37 0.84 -15.40
CA TYR A 74 -0.81 2.19 -15.54
C TYR A 74 0.11 2.59 -14.38
N GLY A 75 0.98 1.68 -13.97
CA GLY A 75 1.93 1.98 -12.88
C GLY A 75 1.30 2.10 -11.51
N LYS A 76 0.13 1.51 -11.32
CA LYS A 76 -0.55 1.51 -10.04
C LYS A 76 -0.98 0.10 -9.66
N LEU A 77 -0.92 -0.17 -8.38
CA LEU A 77 -1.49 -1.39 -7.79
C LEU A 77 -2.89 -1.06 -7.31
N PHE A 78 -3.85 -1.84 -7.74
CA PHE A 78 -5.24 -1.68 -7.33
C PHE A 78 -5.68 -2.86 -6.48
N VAL A 79 -6.38 -2.57 -5.41
CA VAL A 79 -7.05 -3.58 -4.60
C VAL A 79 -8.51 -3.15 -4.46
N GLU A 80 -9.40 -4.03 -4.88
CA GLU A 80 -10.83 -3.78 -4.82
C GLU A 80 -11.50 -4.88 -4.03
N GLY A 81 -12.47 -4.51 -3.22
CA GLY A 81 -13.33 -5.44 -2.53
C GLY A 81 -14.78 -5.09 -2.81
N LYS A 82 -15.57 -6.11 -3.10
CA LYS A 82 -17.00 -5.93 -3.32
C LYS A 82 -17.77 -6.69 -2.26
N LYS A 83 -18.64 -5.97 -1.56
CA LYS A 83 -19.57 -6.55 -0.60
C LYS A 83 -20.99 -6.21 -1.02
N GLU A 84 -21.82 -7.23 -1.13
CA GLU A 84 -23.23 -6.98 -1.32
C GLU A 84 -23.83 -6.57 0.02
N ASN A 85 -24.51 -5.46 0.02
CA ASN A 85 -25.15 -4.96 1.21
C ASN A 85 -26.54 -5.61 1.34
N THR A 86 -26.55 -6.90 1.66
CA THR A 86 -27.78 -7.68 1.73
C THR A 86 -28.41 -7.67 3.10
N ASP A 87 -27.69 -7.18 4.12
CA ASP A 87 -28.10 -7.33 5.49
C ASP A 87 -28.44 -5.99 6.12
N THR A 88 -29.55 -5.43 5.69
CA THR A 88 -30.05 -4.16 6.23
C THR A 88 -30.79 -4.35 7.56
N GLU A 89 -31.07 -5.58 7.95
CA GLU A 89 -31.86 -5.87 9.15
C GLU A 89 -31.03 -6.26 10.37
N THR A 90 -29.71 -6.39 10.20
CA THR A 90 -28.85 -6.75 11.32
C THR A 90 -28.70 -5.62 12.31
N GLU A 91 -29.02 -5.87 13.56
CA GLU A 91 -28.82 -4.92 14.63
C GLU A 91 -27.49 -5.21 15.33
N TYR A 92 -26.71 -4.16 15.55
CA TYR A 92 -25.43 -4.30 16.22
C TYR A 92 -25.47 -3.62 17.59
N HIS A 93 -25.04 -4.33 18.61
CA HIS A 93 -24.76 -3.70 19.89
C HIS A 93 -23.48 -2.84 19.79
N HIS A 94 -22.53 -3.30 19.00
CA HIS A 94 -21.31 -2.58 18.69
C HIS A 94 -20.83 -3.03 17.32
N ARG A 95 -20.49 -2.09 16.47
CA ARG A 95 -19.99 -2.40 15.15
C ARG A 95 -18.59 -1.82 14.98
N GLY A 96 -17.59 -2.65 15.27
CA GLY A 96 -16.19 -2.28 15.10
C GLY A 96 -15.58 -2.73 13.79
N LEU A 97 -16.25 -3.66 13.07
CA LEU A 97 -15.80 -4.13 11.77
C LEU A 97 -16.67 -3.54 10.68
N ALA A 98 -16.06 -2.80 9.80
CA ALA A 98 -16.73 -2.32 8.60
C ALA A 98 -16.43 -3.28 7.46
N GLN A 99 -17.46 -3.87 6.87
CA GLN A 99 -17.34 -4.73 5.70
C GLN A 99 -18.07 -4.06 4.56
N ARG A 100 -17.38 -3.21 3.83
CA ARG A 100 -17.99 -2.43 2.75
C ARG A 100 -17.11 -2.50 1.51
N SER A 101 -17.72 -2.26 0.37
CA SER A 101 -16.99 -2.22 -0.88
C SER A 101 -15.99 -1.06 -0.87
N PHE A 102 -14.84 -1.30 -1.47
CA PHE A 102 -13.79 -0.30 -1.53
C PHE A 102 -12.98 -0.46 -2.80
N LYS A 103 -12.26 0.58 -3.15
CA LYS A 103 -11.26 0.55 -4.20
C LYS A 103 -10.10 1.41 -3.74
N ARG A 104 -8.94 0.82 -3.62
CA ARG A 104 -7.72 1.55 -3.28
C ARG A 104 -6.67 1.32 -4.33
N SER A 105 -5.81 2.30 -4.47
CA SER A 105 -4.68 2.19 -5.40
C SER A 105 -3.44 2.79 -4.78
N TRP A 106 -2.30 2.24 -5.18
CA TRP A 106 -0.99 2.72 -4.77
C TRP A 106 -0.15 2.89 -6.00
N HIS A 107 0.57 3.99 -6.05
CA HIS A 107 1.50 4.22 -7.14
C HIS A 107 2.70 3.29 -6.98
N THR A 108 3.02 2.55 -8.04
CA THR A 108 4.18 1.65 -8.03
C THR A 108 5.23 2.20 -8.97
N PRO A 109 6.47 2.40 -8.47
CA PRO A 109 7.57 2.81 -9.36
C PRO A 109 7.86 1.75 -10.42
N ASP A 110 8.46 2.17 -11.52
CA ASP A 110 8.79 1.27 -12.63
C ASP A 110 9.74 0.16 -12.24
N ASP A 111 10.56 0.39 -11.21
CA ASP A 111 11.52 -0.60 -10.74
C ASP A 111 10.97 -1.51 -9.64
N VAL A 112 9.67 -1.49 -9.43
CA VAL A 112 9.02 -2.34 -8.44
C VAL A 112 8.05 -3.27 -9.14
N GLU A 113 8.08 -4.53 -8.75
CA GLU A 113 7.17 -5.54 -9.28
C GLU A 113 6.47 -6.27 -8.15
N ILE A 114 5.36 -6.89 -8.47
CA ILE A 114 4.63 -7.73 -7.51
C ILE A 114 5.22 -9.12 -7.56
N LYS A 115 5.67 -9.60 -6.40
CA LYS A 115 6.28 -10.92 -6.28
C LYS A 115 5.26 -12.00 -6.02
N SER A 116 4.31 -11.73 -5.14
CA SER A 116 3.27 -12.69 -4.80
C SER A 116 2.09 -12.00 -4.15
N VAL A 117 0.94 -12.67 -4.20
CA VAL A 117 -0.28 -12.22 -3.56
C VAL A 117 -0.90 -13.42 -2.86
N GLU A 118 -1.20 -13.25 -1.58
CA GLU A 118 -1.87 -14.28 -0.78
C GLU A 118 -3.05 -13.67 -0.05
N PHE A 119 -4.12 -14.44 0.07
CA PHE A 119 -5.24 -14.06 0.91
C PHE A 119 -5.56 -15.24 1.83
N GLN A 120 -5.26 -15.06 3.11
CA GLN A 120 -5.40 -16.12 4.09
C GLN A 120 -5.80 -15.52 5.43
N ASP A 121 -6.75 -16.17 6.09
CA ASP A 121 -7.19 -15.78 7.44
C ASP A 121 -7.64 -14.32 7.52
N GLY A 122 -8.27 -13.81 6.47
CA GLY A 122 -8.74 -12.43 6.44
C GLY A 122 -7.67 -11.39 6.19
N LEU A 123 -6.46 -11.81 5.86
CA LEU A 123 -5.36 -10.90 5.57
C LEU A 123 -4.91 -11.07 4.12
N LEU A 124 -4.96 -9.97 3.38
CA LEU A 124 -4.41 -9.93 2.04
C LEU A 124 -2.96 -9.45 2.13
N SER A 125 -2.04 -10.24 1.62
CA SER A 125 -0.62 -9.92 1.64
C SER A 125 -0.12 -9.82 0.20
N VAL A 126 0.43 -8.66 -0.14
CA VAL A 126 1.03 -8.41 -1.45
C VAL A 126 2.52 -8.16 -1.25
N ARG A 127 3.35 -9.02 -1.79
CA ARG A 127 4.80 -8.84 -1.73
C ARG A 127 5.25 -8.03 -2.93
N LEU A 128 6.03 -7.01 -2.66
CA LEU A 128 6.56 -6.09 -3.65
C LEU A 128 8.08 -6.15 -3.57
N GLY A 129 8.72 -6.16 -4.71
CA GLY A 129 10.17 -6.21 -4.75
C GLY A 129 10.73 -5.29 -5.81
N LYS A 130 11.95 -4.82 -5.59
CA LYS A 130 12.66 -4.05 -6.60
C LYS A 130 13.19 -4.96 -7.67
N ILE A 131 13.06 -4.51 -8.90
CA ILE A 131 13.69 -5.18 -10.05
C ILE A 131 15.14 -4.71 -10.09
N ILE A 132 16.07 -5.64 -9.93
CA ILE A 132 17.48 -5.34 -10.00
C ILE A 132 17.95 -5.66 -11.42
N PRO A 133 18.37 -4.65 -12.21
CA PRO A 133 18.92 -4.92 -13.52
C PRO A 133 20.12 -5.84 -13.43
N GLU A 134 20.29 -6.71 -14.41
CA GLU A 134 21.36 -7.69 -14.41
C GLU A 134 22.74 -7.06 -14.21
N HIS A 135 22.96 -5.89 -14.80
CA HIS A 135 24.24 -5.21 -14.69
C HIS A 135 24.45 -4.52 -13.34
N HIS A 136 23.40 -4.43 -12.51
CA HIS A 136 23.51 -3.88 -11.15
C HIS A 136 23.64 -4.99 -10.11
N ALA A 137 23.44 -6.24 -10.50
CA ALA A 137 23.59 -7.34 -9.57
C ALA A 137 25.04 -7.52 -9.15
N ARG A 138 25.24 -8.02 -7.94
CA ARG A 138 26.59 -8.26 -7.44
C ARG A 138 27.30 -9.27 -8.35
N LYS A 139 28.49 -8.91 -8.76
CA LYS A 139 29.38 -9.82 -9.48
C LYS A 139 30.70 -9.87 -8.74
N ASP A 140 31.13 -11.07 -8.43
CA ASP A 140 32.42 -11.26 -7.77
C ASP A 140 33.49 -11.41 -8.85
N TRP A 141 34.42 -10.48 -8.85
CA TRP A 141 35.46 -10.47 -9.85
C TRP A 141 36.78 -11.06 -9.32
N LEU A 142 36.84 -11.35 -8.03
CA LEU A 142 37.98 -11.93 -7.40
C LEU A 142 37.59 -12.71 -6.15
#